data_120ec398680a08659e98737223c95318
#
_entry.id   120ec398680a08659e98737223c95318
#
_cell.length_a   1.000
_cell.length_b   1.000
_cell.length_c   1.000
_cell.angle_alpha   90.00
_cell.angle_beta   90.00
_cell.angle_gamma   90.00
#
_symmetry.space_group_name_H-M   'P 1'
#
loop_
_entity.id
_entity.type
_entity.pdbx_description
1 polymer ?
#
loop_
_entity_poly.entity_id
_entity_poly.type
_entity_poly.pdbx_seq_one_letter_code
_entity_poly.pdbx_strand_id
1 'polypeptide(L)'
;MFSFLKDVMNNTAKVTDVTADERSELGRVMCELLVEAARVDDGMGDEEAHVIAHIMSEHFDIAEDDINTMFEDAITAAKERIQMHGLAKNLRDMTDYEERYAMLELIWMVVLADDHLDHMEASLMRRLAGLLYIEDVDSGKAGKSAKARLAQ
;
A
#
# COMPACT_ATOMS: atom_id res chain seq x y z
N MET A 1 17.43 4.46 2.76
CA MET A 1 16.14 5.00 3.19
C MET A 1 15.41 5.64 2.03
N PHE A 2 14.13 5.46 1.97
CA PHE A 2 13.33 5.88 0.81
C PHE A 2 12.68 7.23 1.08
N SER A 3 13.44 8.30 0.92
CA SER A 3 12.96 9.66 1.22
C SER A 3 11.79 10.10 0.34
N PHE A 4 11.57 9.45 -0.80
CA PHE A 4 10.43 9.80 -1.65
C PHE A 4 9.09 9.53 -0.95
N LEU A 5 9.06 8.66 0.05
CA LEU A 5 7.84 8.41 0.80
C LEU A 5 7.40 9.61 1.62
N LYS A 6 8.35 10.45 2.04
CA LYS A 6 8.02 11.70 2.71
C LYS A 6 7.31 12.65 1.75
N ASP A 7 7.70 12.63 0.50
CA ASP A 7 7.03 13.43 -0.53
C ASP A 7 5.63 12.92 -0.80
N VAL A 8 5.43 11.60 -0.73
CA VAL A 8 4.10 11.02 -0.83
C VAL A 8 3.21 11.53 0.29
N MET A 9 3.72 11.55 1.53
CA MET A 9 2.99 12.09 2.68
C MET A 9 2.60 13.54 2.48
N ASN A 10 3.52 14.33 1.94
CA ASN A 10 3.32 15.76 1.75
C ASN A 10 2.72 16.12 0.41
N ASN A 11 2.38 15.11 -0.40
CA ASN A 11 1.80 15.28 -1.72
C ASN A 11 2.68 16.12 -2.65
N THR A 12 3.99 15.93 -2.55
CA THR A 12 4.96 16.66 -3.36
C THR A 12 5.46 15.79 -4.51
N ALA A 13 6.34 16.37 -5.33
CA ALA A 13 6.93 15.66 -6.45
C ALA A 13 7.88 14.55 -5.97
N LYS A 14 8.18 13.61 -6.85
CA LYS A 14 9.08 12.49 -6.55
C LYS A 14 10.48 12.97 -6.25
N VAL A 15 11.12 12.30 -5.32
CA VAL A 15 12.51 12.54 -4.98
C VAL A 15 13.39 11.69 -5.90
N THR A 16 14.53 12.22 -6.29
CA THR A 16 15.42 11.56 -7.24
C THR A 16 16.62 10.88 -6.60
N ASP A 17 16.74 10.92 -5.28
CA ASP A 17 17.88 10.33 -4.57
C ASP A 17 17.74 8.83 -4.29
N VAL A 18 16.61 8.22 -4.69
CA VAL A 18 16.35 6.79 -4.56
C VAL A 18 16.70 6.10 -5.88
N THR A 19 17.42 4.99 -5.82
CA THR A 19 17.76 4.27 -7.04
C THR A 19 16.52 3.65 -7.67
N ALA A 20 16.58 3.42 -8.98
CA ALA A 20 15.49 2.78 -9.70
C ALA A 20 15.22 1.37 -9.16
N ASP A 21 16.28 0.63 -8.81
CA ASP A 21 16.14 -0.72 -8.26
C ASP A 21 15.43 -0.72 -6.92
N GLU A 22 15.79 0.23 -6.04
CA GLU A 22 15.17 0.34 -4.72
C GLU A 22 13.68 0.67 -4.84
N ARG A 23 13.34 1.59 -5.74
CA ARG A 23 11.95 1.98 -5.97
C ARG A 23 11.15 0.82 -6.53
N SER A 24 11.72 0.09 -7.46
CA SER A 24 11.08 -1.06 -8.08
C SER A 24 10.80 -2.16 -7.05
N GLU A 25 11.77 -2.46 -6.19
CA GLU A 25 11.62 -3.47 -5.14
C GLU A 25 10.55 -3.06 -4.13
N LEU A 26 10.58 -1.80 -3.69
CA LEU A 26 9.60 -1.30 -2.75
C LEU A 26 8.21 -1.30 -3.37
N GLY A 27 8.11 -0.92 -4.65
CA GLY A 27 6.85 -0.97 -5.39
C GLY A 27 6.28 -2.37 -5.47
N ARG A 28 7.14 -3.36 -5.70
CA ARG A 28 6.71 -4.76 -5.76
C ARG A 28 6.14 -5.22 -4.42
N VAL A 29 6.86 -4.95 -3.33
CA VAL A 29 6.39 -5.34 -2.00
C VAL A 29 5.06 -4.63 -1.69
N MET A 30 4.98 -3.35 -2.01
CA MET A 30 3.77 -2.59 -1.77
C MET A 30 2.60 -3.10 -2.59
N CYS A 31 2.84 -3.45 -3.86
CA CYS A 31 1.78 -4.01 -4.70
C CYS A 31 1.24 -5.31 -4.11
N GLU A 32 2.10 -6.18 -3.62
CA GLU A 32 1.68 -7.43 -3.00
C GLU A 32 0.83 -7.17 -1.75
N LEU A 33 1.23 -6.20 -0.92
CA LEU A 33 0.45 -5.84 0.26
C LEU A 33 -0.90 -5.25 -0.10
N LEU A 34 -0.95 -4.38 -1.12
CA LEU A 34 -2.19 -3.76 -1.55
C LEU A 34 -3.16 -4.79 -2.12
N VAL A 35 -2.67 -5.73 -2.91
CA VAL A 35 -3.50 -6.80 -3.45
C VAL A 35 -4.02 -7.70 -2.31
N GLU A 36 -3.16 -8.01 -1.35
CA GLU A 36 -3.56 -8.83 -0.21
C GLU A 36 -4.67 -8.14 0.60
N ALA A 37 -4.52 -6.83 0.82
CA ALA A 37 -5.52 -6.06 1.54
C ALA A 37 -6.85 -6.01 0.78
N ALA A 38 -6.79 -5.87 -0.54
CA ALA A 38 -7.99 -5.77 -1.38
C ALA A 38 -8.75 -7.09 -1.47
N ARG A 39 -8.09 -8.22 -1.21
CA ARG A 39 -8.69 -9.55 -1.37
C ARG A 39 -9.15 -10.17 -0.07
N VAL A 40 -9.19 -9.39 1.01
CA VAL A 40 -9.41 -9.96 2.33
C VAL A 40 -10.79 -10.61 2.51
N ASP A 41 -11.81 -10.15 1.81
CA ASP A 41 -13.14 -10.77 1.91
C ASP A 41 -13.53 -11.55 0.64
N ASP A 42 -14.00 -10.90 -0.40
CA ASP A 42 -14.55 -11.56 -1.59
C ASP A 42 -13.66 -11.45 -2.83
N GLY A 43 -12.43 -11.03 -2.66
CA GLY A 43 -11.55 -10.76 -3.76
C GLY A 43 -11.59 -9.28 -4.13
N MET A 44 -10.79 -8.90 -5.11
CA MET A 44 -10.57 -7.51 -5.45
C MET A 44 -11.63 -6.99 -6.42
N GLY A 45 -12.29 -5.88 -6.05
CA GLY A 45 -13.23 -5.21 -6.93
C GLY A 45 -12.54 -4.27 -7.92
N ASP A 46 -13.33 -3.76 -8.86
CA ASP A 46 -12.80 -2.85 -9.90
C ASP A 46 -12.30 -1.54 -9.30
N GLU A 47 -13.00 -0.98 -8.32
CA GLU A 47 -12.59 0.27 -7.67
C GLU A 47 -11.25 0.08 -6.96
N GLU A 48 -11.07 -1.03 -6.30
CA GLU A 48 -9.83 -1.34 -5.59
C GLU A 48 -8.67 -1.51 -6.57
N ALA A 49 -8.89 -2.24 -7.66
CA ALA A 49 -7.88 -2.43 -8.68
C ALA A 49 -7.46 -1.09 -9.29
N HIS A 50 -8.42 -0.21 -9.53
CA HIS A 50 -8.15 1.11 -10.09
C HIS A 50 -7.30 1.96 -9.13
N VAL A 51 -7.61 1.94 -7.85
CA VAL A 51 -6.84 2.70 -6.85
C VAL A 51 -5.42 2.15 -6.74
N ILE A 52 -5.25 0.83 -6.75
CA ILE A 52 -3.91 0.23 -6.69
C ILE A 52 -3.08 0.65 -7.91
N ALA A 53 -3.68 0.58 -9.10
CA ALA A 53 -2.97 0.98 -10.33
C ALA A 53 -2.54 2.44 -10.26
N HIS A 54 -3.42 3.31 -9.76
CA HIS A 54 -3.13 4.73 -9.60
C HIS A 54 -1.96 4.95 -8.62
N ILE A 55 -1.97 4.24 -7.50
CA ILE A 55 -0.90 4.33 -6.51
C ILE A 55 0.43 3.91 -7.11
N MET A 56 0.44 2.80 -7.85
CA MET A 56 1.68 2.31 -8.47
C MET A 56 2.23 3.33 -9.47
N SER A 57 1.35 3.92 -10.27
CA SER A 57 1.75 4.90 -11.28
C SER A 57 2.22 6.21 -10.64
N GLU A 58 1.43 6.76 -9.70
CA GLU A 58 1.67 8.10 -9.17
C GLU A 58 2.79 8.13 -8.12
N HIS A 59 2.86 7.12 -7.27
CA HIS A 59 3.75 7.14 -6.13
C HIS A 59 5.02 6.32 -6.31
N PHE A 60 4.98 5.31 -7.17
CA PHE A 60 6.13 4.44 -7.41
C PHE A 60 6.69 4.53 -8.82
N ASP A 61 6.08 5.37 -9.66
CA ASP A 61 6.57 5.67 -11.00
C ASP A 61 6.72 4.42 -11.87
N ILE A 62 5.75 3.55 -11.80
CA ILE A 62 5.76 2.31 -12.55
C ILE A 62 4.94 2.47 -13.83
N ALA A 63 5.51 2.08 -14.97
CA ALA A 63 4.85 2.17 -16.26
C ALA A 63 3.62 1.28 -16.30
N GLU A 64 2.61 1.68 -17.06
CA GLU A 64 1.33 0.98 -17.12
C GLU A 64 1.47 -0.50 -17.49
N ASP A 65 2.35 -0.81 -18.45
CA ASP A 65 2.56 -2.21 -18.86
C ASP A 65 3.15 -3.04 -17.72
N ASP A 66 4.04 -2.43 -16.94
CA ASP A 66 4.66 -3.10 -15.79
C ASP A 66 3.67 -3.28 -14.65
N ILE A 67 2.72 -2.36 -14.50
CA ILE A 67 1.67 -2.47 -13.49
C ILE A 67 0.84 -3.74 -13.71
N ASN A 68 0.47 -4.01 -14.95
CA ASN A 68 -0.32 -5.21 -15.24
C ASN A 68 0.42 -6.48 -14.88
N THR A 69 1.71 -6.55 -15.19
CA THR A 69 2.54 -7.69 -14.84
C THR A 69 2.66 -7.82 -13.32
N MET A 70 2.89 -6.71 -12.62
CA MET A 70 2.97 -6.72 -11.17
C MET A 70 1.68 -7.19 -10.52
N PHE A 71 0.53 -6.78 -11.07
CA PHE A 71 -0.78 -7.22 -10.59
C PHE A 71 -0.94 -8.73 -10.72
N GLU A 72 -0.62 -9.27 -11.88
CA GLU A 72 -0.74 -10.71 -12.14
C GLU A 72 0.15 -11.50 -11.20
N ASP A 73 1.39 -11.04 -11.03
CA ASP A 73 2.34 -11.69 -10.13
C ASP A 73 1.87 -11.62 -8.68
N ALA A 74 1.33 -10.46 -8.26
CA ALA A 74 0.84 -10.29 -6.90
C ALA A 74 -0.38 -11.16 -6.62
N ILE A 75 -1.29 -11.28 -7.59
CA ILE A 75 -2.46 -12.15 -7.46
C ILE A 75 -2.04 -13.60 -7.36
N THR A 76 -1.09 -14.03 -8.17
CA THR A 76 -0.55 -15.38 -8.13
C THR A 76 0.09 -15.66 -6.77
N ALA A 77 0.90 -14.72 -6.28
CA ALA A 77 1.54 -14.85 -4.98
C ALA A 77 0.52 -14.96 -3.85
N ALA A 78 -0.56 -14.18 -3.92
CA ALA A 78 -1.62 -14.22 -2.92
C ALA A 78 -2.32 -15.58 -2.89
N LYS A 79 -2.52 -16.17 -4.07
CA LYS A 79 -3.11 -17.50 -4.17
C LYS A 79 -2.21 -18.59 -3.59
N GLU A 80 -0.90 -18.38 -3.66
CA GLU A 80 0.08 -19.30 -3.11
C GLU A 80 0.38 -19.03 -1.64
N ARG A 81 -0.42 -18.23 -1.00
CA ARG A 81 -0.35 -17.90 0.42
C ARG A 81 0.92 -17.15 0.82
N ILE A 82 1.21 -16.11 0.09
CA ILE A 82 2.23 -15.18 0.56
C ILE A 82 1.75 -14.62 1.90
N GLN A 83 2.56 -14.73 2.90
CA GLN A 83 2.17 -14.32 4.25
C GLN A 83 2.32 -12.82 4.41
N MET A 84 1.24 -12.19 4.85
CA MET A 84 1.25 -10.76 5.17
C MET A 84 2.37 -10.41 6.14
N HIS A 85 2.65 -11.31 7.07
CA HIS A 85 3.72 -11.14 8.05
C HIS A 85 5.08 -10.93 7.37
N GLY A 86 5.41 -11.77 6.38
CA GLY A 86 6.67 -11.65 5.66
C GLY A 86 6.75 -10.38 4.83
N LEU A 87 5.64 -10.00 4.19
CA LEU A 87 5.60 -8.76 3.41
C LEU A 87 5.78 -7.55 4.30
N ALA A 88 5.12 -7.54 5.46
CA ALA A 88 5.24 -6.44 6.41
C ALA A 88 6.68 -6.34 6.95
N LYS A 89 7.32 -7.46 7.21
CA LYS A 89 8.71 -7.47 7.64
C LYS A 89 9.63 -6.87 6.58
N ASN A 90 9.43 -7.26 5.31
CA ASN A 90 10.22 -6.69 4.22
C ASN A 90 10.03 -5.18 4.16
N LEU A 91 8.81 -4.71 4.32
CA LEU A 91 8.54 -3.28 4.29
C LEU A 91 9.22 -2.57 5.46
N ARG A 92 9.17 -3.15 6.67
CA ARG A 92 9.85 -2.56 7.82
C ARG A 92 11.36 -2.44 7.61
N ASP A 93 11.95 -3.47 7.00
CA ASP A 93 13.41 -3.49 6.79
C ASP A 93 13.86 -2.45 5.78
N MET A 94 12.98 -2.02 4.91
CA MET A 94 13.27 -1.07 3.84
C MET A 94 12.92 0.37 4.17
N THR A 95 12.22 0.63 5.29
CA THR A 95 11.60 1.93 5.53
C THR A 95 11.76 2.37 6.99
N ASP A 96 11.61 3.70 7.23
CA ASP A 96 11.51 4.24 8.58
C ASP A 96 10.03 4.40 8.99
N TYR A 97 9.77 4.93 10.18
CA TYR A 97 8.41 5.05 10.72
C TYR A 97 7.53 5.95 9.86
N GLU A 98 8.05 7.10 9.44
CA GLU A 98 7.27 8.04 8.63
C GLU A 98 6.92 7.44 7.28
N GLU A 99 7.85 6.71 6.71
CA GLU A 99 7.62 6.02 5.44
C GLU A 99 6.58 4.91 5.61
N ARG A 100 6.66 4.14 6.70
CA ARG A 100 5.64 3.11 6.97
C ARG A 100 4.26 3.72 7.17
N TYR A 101 4.20 4.87 7.85
CA TYR A 101 2.93 5.59 8.01
C TYR A 101 2.35 5.96 6.64
N ALA A 102 3.17 6.51 5.75
CA ALA A 102 2.73 6.88 4.41
C ALA A 102 2.25 5.65 3.63
N MET A 103 2.95 4.53 3.76
CA MET A 103 2.56 3.28 3.11
C MET A 103 1.22 2.77 3.65
N LEU A 104 1.03 2.84 4.96
CA LEU A 104 -0.23 2.43 5.57
C LEU A 104 -1.39 3.30 5.10
N GLU A 105 -1.15 4.59 4.93
CA GLU A 105 -2.17 5.49 4.38
C GLU A 105 -2.58 5.06 2.96
N LEU A 106 -1.62 4.66 2.14
CA LEU A 106 -1.92 4.17 0.79
C LEU A 106 -2.72 2.86 0.84
N ILE A 107 -2.42 1.99 1.79
CA ILE A 107 -3.19 0.75 1.97
C ILE A 107 -4.62 1.08 2.40
N TRP A 108 -4.80 2.06 3.30
CA TRP A 108 -6.13 2.54 3.67
C TRP A 108 -6.91 3.04 2.46
N MET A 109 -6.23 3.71 1.51
CA MET A 109 -6.91 4.18 0.29
C MET A 109 -7.51 3.02 -0.50
N VAL A 110 -6.79 1.91 -0.60
CA VAL A 110 -7.31 0.73 -1.29
C VAL A 110 -8.50 0.14 -0.54
N VAL A 111 -8.37 -0.01 0.78
CA VAL A 111 -9.43 -0.60 1.59
C VAL A 111 -10.71 0.26 1.57
N LEU A 112 -10.55 1.57 1.49
CA LEU A 112 -11.69 2.50 1.48
C LEU A 112 -12.17 2.87 0.07
N ALA A 113 -11.61 2.22 -0.96
CA ALA A 113 -11.87 2.62 -2.35
C ALA A 113 -13.35 2.52 -2.74
N ASP A 114 -14.09 1.59 -2.16
CA ASP A 114 -15.52 1.42 -2.42
C ASP A 114 -16.41 2.21 -1.46
N ASP A 115 -15.81 3.10 -0.68
CA ASP A 115 -16.47 3.94 0.32
C ASP A 115 -17.17 3.12 1.41
N HIS A 116 -16.68 1.93 1.66
CA HIS A 116 -17.25 1.01 2.65
C HIS A 116 -16.12 0.28 3.37
N LEU A 117 -16.19 0.25 4.70
CA LEU A 117 -15.23 -0.49 5.51
C LEU A 117 -15.97 -1.58 6.26
N ASP A 118 -15.79 -2.82 5.85
CA ASP A 118 -16.43 -3.91 6.56
C ASP A 118 -15.59 -4.36 7.76
N HIS A 119 -16.17 -5.28 8.53
CA HIS A 119 -15.57 -5.77 9.76
C HIS A 119 -14.25 -6.50 9.51
N MET A 120 -14.16 -7.27 8.44
CA MET A 120 -12.95 -8.03 8.11
C MET A 120 -11.81 -7.10 7.70
N GLU A 121 -12.14 -6.06 6.93
CA GLU A 121 -11.14 -5.08 6.51
C GLU A 121 -10.62 -4.27 7.70
N ALA A 122 -11.51 -3.91 8.63
CA ALA A 122 -11.09 -3.19 9.84
C ALA A 122 -10.14 -4.05 10.69
N SER A 123 -10.42 -5.34 10.81
CA SER A 123 -9.55 -6.27 11.52
C SER A 123 -8.20 -6.42 10.83
N LEU A 124 -8.22 -6.50 9.50
CA LEU A 124 -6.99 -6.57 8.72
C LEU A 124 -6.11 -5.35 8.96
N MET A 125 -6.70 -4.16 8.93
CA MET A 125 -5.93 -2.92 9.11
C MET A 125 -5.33 -2.84 10.50
N ARG A 126 -6.04 -3.31 11.53
CA ARG A 126 -5.50 -3.36 12.88
C ARG A 126 -4.30 -4.30 12.97
N ARG A 127 -4.42 -5.47 12.37
CA ARG A 127 -3.33 -6.45 12.37
C ARG A 127 -2.13 -5.93 11.58
N LEU A 128 -2.38 -5.33 10.43
CA LEU A 128 -1.31 -4.81 9.58
C LEU A 128 -0.57 -3.66 10.27
N ALA A 129 -1.29 -2.75 10.91
CA ALA A 129 -0.65 -1.66 11.67
C ALA A 129 0.29 -2.24 12.73
N GLY A 130 -0.15 -3.28 13.44
CA GLY A 130 0.69 -3.95 14.42
C GLY A 130 1.94 -4.55 13.82
N LEU A 131 1.80 -5.20 12.66
CA LEU A 131 2.92 -5.81 11.96
C LEU A 131 3.91 -4.76 11.43
N LEU A 132 3.44 -3.57 11.11
CA LEU A 132 4.27 -2.46 10.65
C LEU A 132 4.79 -1.61 11.81
N TYR A 133 4.48 -1.98 13.04
CA TYR A 133 4.88 -1.26 14.26
C TYR A 133 4.34 0.18 14.27
N ILE A 134 3.09 0.33 13.84
CA ILE A 134 2.37 1.61 13.86
C ILE A 134 1.29 1.54 14.92
N GLU A 135 1.21 2.55 15.78
CA GLU A 135 0.21 2.59 16.84
C GLU A 135 -1.19 2.79 16.26
N ASP A 136 -2.20 2.27 16.96
CA ASP A 136 -3.60 2.36 16.51
C ASP A 136 -4.05 3.80 16.30
N VAL A 137 -3.61 4.72 17.15
CA VAL A 137 -3.95 6.14 16.99
C VAL A 137 -3.44 6.67 15.66
N ASP A 138 -2.20 6.33 15.32
CA ASP A 138 -1.59 6.78 14.07
C ASP A 138 -2.25 6.11 12.88
N SER A 139 -2.62 4.84 13.01
CA SER A 139 -3.36 4.14 11.94
C SER A 139 -4.70 4.82 11.70
N GLY A 140 -5.40 5.23 12.76
CA GLY A 140 -6.65 5.96 12.63
C GLY A 140 -6.49 7.29 11.90
N LYS A 141 -5.40 8.00 12.18
CA LYS A 141 -5.10 9.24 11.47
C LYS A 141 -4.81 9.00 10.00
N ALA A 142 -4.07 7.92 9.69
CA ALA A 142 -3.78 7.54 8.32
C ALA A 142 -5.07 7.23 7.57
N GLY A 143 -6.01 6.54 8.22
CA GLY A 143 -7.30 6.22 7.62
C GLY A 143 -8.10 7.47 7.29
N LYS A 144 -8.13 8.44 8.19
CA LYS A 144 -8.83 9.71 7.94
C LYS A 144 -8.19 10.49 6.79
N SER A 145 -6.86 10.51 6.76
CA SER A 145 -6.13 11.17 5.68
C SER A 145 -6.40 10.49 4.33
N ALA A 146 -6.41 9.17 4.31
CA ALA A 146 -6.71 8.39 3.11
C ALA A 146 -8.12 8.71 2.59
N LYS A 147 -9.09 8.78 3.48
CA LYS A 147 -10.48 9.10 3.12
C LYS A 147 -10.57 10.49 2.50
N ALA A 148 -9.87 11.45 3.07
CA ALA A 148 -9.84 12.82 2.52
C ALA A 148 -9.22 12.85 1.12
N ARG A 149 -8.16 12.08 0.92
CA ARG A 149 -7.50 12.02 -0.39
C ARG A 149 -8.39 11.38 -1.45
N LEU A 150 -9.16 10.36 -1.08
CA LEU A 150 -10.09 9.71 -2.00
C LEU A 150 -11.25 10.64 -2.40
N ALA A 151 -11.58 11.60 -1.56
CA ALA A 151 -12.67 12.54 -1.82
C ALA A 151 -12.28 13.68 -2.78
N GLN A 152 -11.02 13.81 -3.11
CA GLN A 152 -10.53 14.87 -4.00
C GLN A 152 -10.78 14.59 -5.46
#